data_7fce022865aeb765502a77677b660014
#
_entry.id   7fce022865aeb765502a77677b660014
#
_cell.length_a   1.000
_cell.length_b   1.000
_cell.length_c   1.000
_cell.angle_alpha   90.00
_cell.angle_beta   90.00
_cell.angle_gamma   90.00
#
_symmetry.space_group_name_H-M   'P 1'
#
loop_
_entity.id
_entity.type
_entity.pdbx_description
1 polymer ?
#
loop_
_entity_poly.entity_id
_entity_poly.type
_entity_poly.pdbx_seq_one_letter_code
_entity_poly.pdbx_strand_id
1 'polypeptide(L)'
;MAVDKNKALETALTQIEKQFGKGAVMRLGENKHMNIEHISTGSLSLDIALGIGGLPRGRIVEIYGPESSGKTTLSLHCIAEGQKNGGNVAFIDVELSLIHI
;
A
#
# COMPACT_ATOMS: atom_id res chain seq x y z
N MET A 1 25.24 31.76 3.89
CA MET A 1 24.30 31.61 5.02
C MET A 1 23.19 30.62 4.74
N ALA A 2 22.57 30.60 3.56
CA ALA A 2 21.61 29.56 3.19
C ALA A 2 22.25 28.17 3.11
N VAL A 3 23.55 28.09 2.75
CA VAL A 3 24.30 26.83 2.67
C VAL A 3 24.51 26.19 4.03
N ASP A 4 24.70 26.99 5.07
CA ASP A 4 24.94 26.51 6.44
C ASP A 4 23.66 25.93 7.05
N LYS A 5 22.51 26.52 6.75
CA LYS A 5 21.19 26.00 7.20
C LYS A 5 20.87 24.66 6.53
N ASN A 6 21.19 24.53 5.25
CA ASN A 6 21.00 23.27 4.53
C ASN A 6 21.91 22.16 5.05
N LYS A 7 23.18 22.50 5.34
CA LYS A 7 24.11 21.54 5.95
C LYS A 7 23.66 21.08 7.33
N ALA A 8 23.19 22.01 8.16
CA ALA A 8 22.69 21.68 9.49
C ALA A 8 21.47 20.76 9.39
N LEU A 9 20.57 21.01 8.46
CA LEU A 9 19.39 20.18 8.22
C LEU A 9 19.77 18.78 7.73
N GLU A 10 20.69 18.69 6.79
CA GLU A 10 21.18 17.39 6.28
C GLU A 10 21.86 16.58 7.38
N THR A 11 22.66 17.23 8.24
CA THR A 11 23.31 16.58 9.36
C THR A 11 22.27 16.05 10.35
N ALA A 12 21.26 16.84 10.68
CA ALA A 12 20.17 16.44 11.57
C ALA A 12 19.39 15.24 11.01
N LEU A 13 19.07 15.27 9.71
CA LEU A 13 18.37 14.15 9.04
C LEU A 13 19.21 12.88 9.06
N THR A 14 20.51 12.99 8.81
CA THR A 14 21.43 11.86 8.84
C THR A 14 21.50 11.24 10.24
N GLN A 15 21.56 12.08 11.28
CA GLN A 15 21.57 11.60 12.66
C GLN A 15 20.29 10.87 13.04
N ILE A 16 19.14 11.38 12.61
CA ILE A 16 17.84 10.73 12.85
C ILE A 16 17.78 9.39 12.13
N GLU A 17 18.24 9.31 10.90
CA GLU A 17 18.29 8.05 10.15
C GLU A 17 19.19 7.02 10.80
N LYS A 18 20.31 7.43 11.39
CA LYS A 18 21.20 6.53 12.15
C LYS A 18 20.57 5.97 13.41
N GLN A 19 19.76 6.78 14.10
CA GLN A 19 19.13 6.39 15.36
C GLN A 19 17.87 5.54 15.16
N PHE A 20 17.07 5.86 14.15
CA PHE A 20 15.74 5.27 13.97
C PHE A 20 15.60 4.42 12.70
N GLY A 21 16.63 4.37 11.87
CA GLY A 21 16.61 3.61 10.64
C GLY A 21 16.34 4.46 9.41
N LYS A 22 16.70 3.91 8.25
CA LYS A 22 16.52 4.56 6.97
C LYS A 22 15.02 4.71 6.66
N GLY A 23 14.61 5.90 6.31
CA GLY A 23 13.21 6.18 6.00
C GLY A 23 12.37 6.68 7.17
N ALA A 24 12.96 6.85 8.36
CA ALA A 24 12.26 7.39 9.52
C ALA A 24 11.82 8.84 9.32
N VAL A 25 12.58 9.61 8.51
CA VAL A 25 12.28 11.00 8.20
C VAL A 25 12.41 11.23 6.71
N MET A 26 11.50 12.00 6.15
CA MET A 26 11.51 12.36 4.73
C MET A 26 11.19 13.84 4.61
N ARG A 27 11.88 14.54 3.68
CA ARG A 27 11.56 15.91 3.34
C ARG A 27 10.22 15.99 2.62
N LEU A 28 9.43 16.99 2.96
CA LEU A 28 8.20 17.27 2.25
C LEU A 28 8.54 17.66 0.79
N GLY A 29 7.97 16.95 -0.17
CA GLY A 29 8.24 17.16 -1.58
C GLY A 29 9.36 16.30 -2.18
N GLU A 30 10.06 15.52 -1.38
CA GLU A 30 10.96 14.51 -1.91
C GLU A 30 10.16 13.35 -2.49
N ASN A 31 10.27 13.15 -3.81
CA ASN A 31 9.72 11.99 -4.49
C ASN A 31 10.66 10.80 -4.30
N LYS A 32 10.76 10.29 -3.10
CA LYS A 32 11.33 8.97 -2.91
C LYS A 32 10.21 7.96 -3.13
N HIS A 33 10.30 7.22 -4.21
CA HIS A 33 9.49 6.03 -4.38
C HIS A 33 9.80 5.09 -3.24
N MET A 34 8.93 5.08 -2.25
CA MET A 34 8.98 4.01 -1.27
C MET A 34 8.59 2.74 -2.01
N ASN A 35 9.55 1.82 -2.15
CA ASN A 35 9.28 0.49 -2.67
C ASN A 35 8.46 -0.28 -1.65
N ILE A 36 7.17 0.01 -1.59
CA ILE A 36 6.23 -0.74 -0.78
C ILE A 36 5.80 -1.95 -1.60
N GLU A 37 6.04 -3.14 -1.08
CA GLU A 37 5.50 -4.35 -1.68
C GLU A 37 3.98 -4.27 -1.73
N HIS A 38 3.42 -4.62 -2.86
CA HIS A 38 1.98 -4.49 -3.11
C HIS A 38 1.45 -5.69 -3.87
N ILE A 39 0.14 -5.84 -3.84
CA ILE A 39 -0.61 -6.79 -4.64
C ILE A 39 -1.50 -6.00 -5.58
N SER A 40 -1.40 -6.24 -6.87
CA SER A 40 -2.25 -5.58 -7.85
C SER A 40 -3.73 -5.86 -7.59
N THR A 41 -4.57 -4.88 -7.85
CA THR A 41 -6.03 -5.05 -7.78
C THR A 41 -6.60 -5.72 -9.02
N GLY A 42 -5.78 -5.94 -10.06
CA GLY A 42 -6.23 -6.42 -11.36
C GLY A 42 -6.75 -5.32 -12.28
N SER A 43 -6.90 -4.10 -11.78
CA SER A 43 -7.29 -2.94 -12.56
C SER A 43 -6.15 -1.95 -12.64
N LEU A 44 -5.64 -1.71 -13.84
CA LEU A 44 -4.53 -0.78 -14.05
C LEU A 44 -4.87 0.64 -13.57
N SER A 45 -6.07 1.09 -13.86
CA SER A 45 -6.52 2.43 -13.44
C SER A 45 -6.55 2.58 -11.93
N LEU A 46 -7.04 1.58 -11.23
CA LEU A 46 -7.11 1.60 -9.77
C LEU A 46 -5.71 1.49 -9.16
N ASP A 47 -4.86 0.64 -9.71
CA ASP A 47 -3.48 0.48 -9.25
C ASP A 47 -2.72 1.80 -9.35
N ILE A 48 -2.90 2.54 -10.42
CA ILE A 48 -2.31 3.87 -10.59
C ILE A 48 -2.88 4.87 -9.58
N ALA A 49 -4.21 4.85 -9.38
CA ALA A 49 -4.89 5.76 -8.44
C ALA A 49 -4.45 5.54 -6.99
N LEU A 50 -4.11 4.32 -6.62
CA LEU A 50 -3.64 3.99 -5.27
C LEU A 50 -2.20 4.48 -5.02
N GLY A 51 -1.46 4.81 -6.06
CA GLY A 51 -0.14 5.41 -5.95
C GLY A 51 1.02 4.44 -5.78
N ILE A 52 0.79 3.27 -5.21
CA ILE A 52 1.83 2.25 -5.00
C ILE A 52 1.71 1.07 -5.95
N GLY A 53 0.74 1.10 -6.85
CA GLY A 53 0.53 0.04 -7.81
C GLY A 53 -0.45 -1.05 -7.37
N GLY A 54 -1.08 -0.91 -6.23
CA GLY A 54 -2.05 -1.87 -5.71
C GLY A 54 -2.25 -1.73 -4.21
N LEU A 55 -2.65 -2.82 -3.56
CA LEU A 55 -2.84 -2.85 -2.11
C LEU A 55 -1.50 -3.16 -1.42
N PRO A 56 -1.17 -2.45 -0.32
CA PRO A 56 0.09 -2.70 0.37
C PRO A 56 0.11 -4.07 1.05
N ARG A 57 1.24 -4.77 0.94
CA ARG A 57 1.44 -6.05 1.65
C ARG A 57 1.78 -5.79 3.11
N GLY A 58 1.41 -6.75 3.96
CA GLY A 58 1.70 -6.68 5.38
C GLY A 58 0.83 -5.70 6.15
N ARG A 59 -0.28 -5.26 5.57
CA ARG A 59 -1.21 -4.32 6.20
C ARG A 59 -2.63 -4.82 6.08
N ILE A 60 -3.48 -4.39 7.00
CA ILE A 60 -4.93 -4.62 6.93
C ILE A 60 -5.54 -3.50 6.10
N VAL A 61 -6.29 -3.88 5.07
CA VAL A 61 -6.97 -2.93 4.19
C VAL A 61 -8.47 -3.11 4.34
N GLU A 62 -9.17 -2.02 4.59
CA GLU A 62 -10.63 -2.00 4.65
C GLU A 62 -11.19 -1.47 3.33
N ILE A 63 -12.11 -2.24 2.74
CA ILE A 63 -12.83 -1.84 1.53
C ILE A 63 -14.30 -1.73 1.90
N TYR A 64 -14.86 -0.55 1.78
CA TYR A 64 -16.23 -0.29 2.16
C TYR A 64 -16.98 0.48 1.09
N GLY A 65 -18.28 0.38 1.12
CA GLY A 65 -19.16 1.05 0.19
C GLY A 65 -20.57 0.46 0.25
N PRO A 66 -21.52 1.05 -0.49
CA PRO A 66 -22.88 0.54 -0.51
C PRO A 66 -22.97 -0.85 -1.14
N GLU A 67 -24.09 -1.53 -0.92
CA GLU A 67 -24.34 -2.82 -1.53
C GLU A 67 -24.25 -2.75 -3.05
N SER A 68 -23.78 -3.82 -3.67
CA SER A 68 -23.63 -3.95 -5.12
C SER A 68 -22.64 -2.94 -5.73
N SER A 69 -21.71 -2.42 -4.94
CA SER A 69 -20.68 -1.48 -5.43
C SER A 69 -19.43 -2.16 -5.99
N GLY A 70 -19.34 -3.49 -5.90
CA GLY A 70 -18.20 -4.26 -6.39
C GLY A 70 -17.10 -4.54 -5.36
N LYS A 71 -17.38 -4.38 -4.07
CA LYS A 71 -16.41 -4.65 -2.99
C LYS A 71 -15.90 -6.08 -3.03
N THR A 72 -16.80 -7.04 -3.08
CA THR A 72 -16.47 -8.46 -3.12
C THR A 72 -15.75 -8.82 -4.40
N THR A 73 -16.20 -8.27 -5.53
CA THR A 73 -15.56 -8.46 -6.83
C THR A 73 -14.11 -7.97 -6.81
N LEU A 74 -13.87 -6.79 -6.25
CA LEU A 74 -12.54 -6.24 -6.10
C LEU A 74 -11.65 -7.14 -5.24
N SER A 75 -12.18 -7.63 -4.12
CA SER A 75 -11.46 -8.53 -3.24
C SER A 75 -11.07 -9.83 -3.95
N LEU A 76 -11.98 -10.40 -4.73
CA LEU A 76 -11.71 -11.62 -5.51
C LEU A 76 -10.64 -11.39 -6.58
N HIS A 77 -10.62 -10.23 -7.22
CA HIS A 77 -9.56 -9.87 -8.16
C HIS A 77 -8.20 -9.76 -7.48
N CYS A 78 -8.14 -9.17 -6.31
CA CYS A 78 -6.91 -9.10 -5.52
C CYS A 78 -6.41 -10.50 -5.14
N ILE A 79 -7.30 -11.40 -4.77
CA ILE A 79 -6.99 -12.79 -4.47
C ILE A 79 -6.41 -13.48 -5.70
N ALA A 80 -7.02 -13.32 -6.85
CA ALA A 80 -6.55 -13.90 -8.10
C ALA A 80 -5.14 -13.40 -8.46
N GLU A 81 -4.87 -12.12 -8.29
CA GLU A 81 -3.56 -11.55 -8.53
C GLU A 81 -2.51 -12.06 -7.54
N GLY A 82 -2.89 -12.22 -6.27
CA GLY A 82 -2.02 -12.82 -5.27
C GLY A 82 -1.64 -14.26 -5.61
N GLN A 83 -2.59 -15.05 -6.10
CA GLN A 83 -2.35 -16.42 -6.53
C GLN A 83 -1.46 -16.49 -7.77
N LYS A 84 -1.64 -15.61 -8.74
CA LYS A 84 -0.79 -15.53 -9.93
C LYS A 84 0.68 -15.32 -9.57
N ASN A 85 0.93 -14.60 -8.50
CA ASN A 85 2.29 -14.31 -8.02
C ASN A 85 2.82 -15.38 -7.07
N GLY A 86 2.15 -16.52 -6.98
CA GLY A 86 2.60 -17.66 -6.18
C GLY A 86 2.22 -17.61 -4.71
N GLY A 87 1.37 -16.67 -4.31
CA GLY A 87 0.93 -16.54 -2.93
C GLY A 87 -0.17 -17.52 -2.55
N ASN A 88 -0.24 -17.83 -1.27
CA ASN A 88 -1.36 -18.59 -0.69
C ASN A 88 -2.43 -17.60 -0.24
N VAL A 89 -3.67 -17.86 -0.60
CA VAL A 89 -4.78 -16.95 -0.32
C VAL A 89 -5.91 -17.70 0.38
N ALA A 90 -6.54 -17.05 1.35
CA ALA A 90 -7.72 -17.57 2.01
C ALA A 90 -8.86 -16.54 1.89
N PHE A 91 -10.06 -17.03 1.70
CA PHE A 91 -11.24 -16.19 1.61
C PHE A 91 -12.29 -16.69 2.61
N ILE A 92 -12.70 -15.81 3.50
CA ILE A 92 -13.74 -16.10 4.48
C ILE A 92 -14.96 -15.27 4.13
N ASP A 93 -16.04 -15.94 3.75
CA ASP A 93 -17.27 -15.29 3.30
C ASP A 93 -18.38 -15.49 4.30
N VAL A 94 -18.83 -14.40 4.89
CA VAL A 94 -19.94 -14.38 5.84
C VAL A 94 -21.25 -13.96 5.15
N GLU A 95 -21.16 -13.13 4.10
CA GLU A 95 -22.33 -12.60 3.40
C GLU A 95 -22.92 -13.60 2.40
N LEU A 96 -22.07 -14.23 1.58
CA LEU A 96 -22.53 -15.16 0.56
C LEU A 96 -23.00 -16.50 1.13
N SER A 97 -22.59 -16.85 2.32
CA SER A 97 -23.08 -18.07 2.98
C SER A 97 -24.59 -18.06 3.21
N LEU A 98 -25.20 -16.88 3.28
CA LEU A 98 -26.64 -16.73 3.39
C LEU A 98 -27.38 -16.90 2.06
N ILE A 99 -26.68 -16.75 0.96
CA ILE A 99 -27.25 -16.84 -0.39
C ILE A 99 -27.23 -18.29 -0.89
N HIS A 100 -26.30 -19.08 -0.42
CA HIS A 100 -26.10 -20.48 -0.83
C HIS A 100 -26.90 -21.49 -0.03
N ILE A 101 -27.68 -21.03 0.90
CA ILE A 101 -28.61 -21.84 1.66
C ILE A 101 -29.93 -21.96 0.90
#